data_7e0d74216a3c81359f1b896ccb551d1f
#
_entry.id   7e0d74216a3c81359f1b896ccb551d1f
#
_cell.length_a   1.000
_cell.length_b   1.000
_cell.length_c   1.000
_cell.angle_alpha   90.00
_cell.angle_beta   90.00
_cell.angle_gamma   90.00
#
_symmetry.space_group_name_H-M   'P 1'
#
loop_
_entity.id
_entity.type
_entity.pdbx_description
1 polymer ?
#
loop_
_entity_poly.entity_id
_entity_poly.type
_entity_poly.pdbx_seq_one_letter_code
_entity_poly.pdbx_strand_id
1 'polypeptide(L)'
;VIHLGDVMDRRKFISYKIAKDFREQFIKPIVDRNITMHMIVGNHDTYYRNTNEINSLFELLGGPGDEKYPNIKCYDHPCTEEFDGVGIHLLPWINEGNYESVMRGIQMTYADICMGHLEVNGFEMHAGHFCEGGYPKEMFRKFDTVFTGHFHKKSDDGHIYYLGNTYQMTWSDHNETKGFHIFD
;
A
#
# COMPACT_ATOMS: atom_id res chain seq x y z
N VAL A 1 6.18 -0.66 -11.31
CA VAL A 1 5.87 -1.49 -10.12
C VAL A 1 5.00 -0.67 -9.19
N ILE A 2 3.95 -1.29 -8.61
CA ILE A 2 3.12 -0.67 -7.56
C ILE A 2 3.32 -1.45 -6.26
N HIS A 3 3.72 -0.75 -5.20
CA HIS A 3 3.92 -1.29 -3.84
C HIS A 3 2.78 -0.82 -2.94
N LEU A 4 2.07 -1.77 -2.35
CA LEU A 4 0.81 -1.51 -1.65
C LEU A 4 0.98 -1.22 -0.14
N GLY A 5 2.06 -0.54 0.25
CA GLY A 5 2.28 -0.06 1.62
C GLY A 5 3.04 -1.02 2.53
N ASP A 6 3.29 -0.57 3.75
CA ASP A 6 4.04 -1.27 4.80
C ASP A 6 5.46 -1.68 4.36
N VAL A 7 6.21 -0.70 3.86
CA VAL A 7 7.62 -0.86 3.54
C VAL A 7 8.44 -1.03 4.81
N MET A 8 8.04 -0.38 5.89
CA MET A 8 8.71 -0.44 7.19
C MET A 8 7.90 -1.25 8.21
N ASP A 9 8.59 -2.04 9.03
CA ASP A 9 7.95 -2.82 10.10
C ASP A 9 7.51 -1.94 11.29
N ARG A 10 8.25 -0.85 11.57
CA ARG A 10 8.04 -0.05 12.78
C ARG A 10 7.72 1.41 12.47
N ARG A 11 6.62 1.91 13.04
CA ARG A 11 6.10 3.25 12.83
C ARG A 11 7.04 4.40 13.20
N LYS A 12 7.78 4.29 14.30
CA LYS A 12 8.38 5.46 14.97
C LYS A 12 9.88 5.60 14.81
N PHE A 13 10.55 4.56 14.38
CA PHE A 13 12.01 4.61 14.24
C PHE A 13 12.54 3.52 13.31
N ILE A 14 13.64 3.84 12.69
CA ILE A 14 14.45 2.93 11.90
C ILE A 14 15.90 3.04 12.34
N SER A 15 16.62 1.92 12.43
CA SER A 15 18.06 1.98 12.70
C SER A 15 18.82 2.44 11.45
N TYR A 16 19.95 3.12 11.65
CA TYR A 16 20.81 3.55 10.54
C TYR A 16 21.26 2.39 9.65
N LYS A 17 21.47 1.21 10.24
CA LYS A 17 21.82 0.00 9.47
C LYS A 17 20.67 -0.39 8.54
N ILE A 18 19.44 -0.48 9.04
CA ILE A 18 18.26 -0.82 8.23
C ILE A 18 18.01 0.24 7.16
N ALA A 19 18.13 1.52 7.50
CA ALA A 19 17.99 2.60 6.52
C ALA A 19 19.04 2.52 5.40
N LYS A 20 20.28 2.15 5.73
CA LYS A 20 21.35 1.91 4.75
C LYS A 20 21.02 0.69 3.88
N ASP A 21 20.70 -0.45 4.51
CA ASP A 21 20.39 -1.69 3.81
C ASP A 21 19.19 -1.52 2.86
N PHE A 22 18.15 -0.81 3.29
CA PHE A 22 17.00 -0.45 2.46
C PHE A 22 17.42 0.32 1.20
N ARG A 23 18.26 1.35 1.34
CA ARG A 23 18.76 2.11 0.18
C ARG A 23 19.60 1.25 -0.75
N GLU A 24 20.52 0.44 -0.22
CA GLU A 24 21.48 -0.32 -1.02
C GLU A 24 20.88 -1.58 -1.66
N GLN A 25 20.01 -2.28 -0.94
CA GLN A 25 19.50 -3.59 -1.36
C GLN A 25 18.13 -3.52 -2.04
N PHE A 26 17.32 -2.48 -1.75
CA PHE A 26 15.99 -2.32 -2.33
C PHE A 26 15.92 -1.14 -3.29
N ILE A 27 16.24 0.08 -2.85
CA ILE A 27 16.07 1.28 -3.67
C ILE A 27 17.08 1.34 -4.82
N LYS A 28 18.36 1.14 -4.51
CA LYS A 28 19.40 1.22 -5.54
C LYS A 28 19.20 0.27 -6.72
N PRO A 29 18.84 -1.01 -6.56
CA PRO A 29 18.54 -1.89 -7.68
C PRO A 29 17.38 -1.42 -8.57
N ILE A 30 16.38 -0.73 -8.02
CA ILE A 30 15.23 -0.17 -8.74
C ILE A 30 15.69 1.04 -9.57
N VAL A 31 16.45 1.94 -8.94
CA VAL A 31 16.99 3.14 -9.58
C VAL A 31 17.98 2.77 -10.69
N ASP A 32 18.94 1.86 -10.43
CA ASP A 32 19.96 1.43 -11.39
C ASP A 32 19.36 0.77 -12.64
N ARG A 33 18.17 0.17 -12.51
CA ARG A 33 17.44 -0.45 -13.65
C ARG A 33 16.41 0.47 -14.28
N ASN A 34 16.34 1.71 -13.82
CA ASN A 34 15.34 2.69 -14.26
C ASN A 34 13.89 2.16 -14.19
N ILE A 35 13.58 1.42 -13.13
CA ILE A 35 12.23 0.91 -12.88
C ILE A 35 11.40 2.00 -12.23
N THR A 36 10.28 2.38 -12.84
CA THR A 36 9.33 3.28 -12.20
C THR A 36 8.58 2.53 -11.10
N MET A 37 8.62 3.06 -9.87
CA MET A 37 7.97 2.49 -8.71
C MET A 37 7.01 3.48 -8.06
N HIS A 38 5.78 3.05 -7.84
CA HIS A 38 4.75 3.77 -7.13
C HIS A 38 4.53 3.11 -5.77
N MET A 39 4.62 3.87 -4.69
CA MET A 39 4.57 3.35 -3.32
C MET A 39 3.46 4.04 -2.54
N ILE A 40 2.52 3.29 -2.02
CA ILE A 40 1.42 3.79 -1.20
C ILE A 40 1.85 3.71 0.27
N VAL A 41 1.52 4.72 1.07
CA VAL A 41 1.75 4.70 2.52
C VAL A 41 0.83 3.67 3.17
N GLY A 42 1.42 2.70 3.88
CA GLY A 42 0.72 1.74 4.72
C GLY A 42 0.64 2.17 6.19
N ASN A 43 -0.04 1.39 7.02
CA ASN A 43 -0.22 1.75 8.42
C ASN A 43 1.06 1.64 9.25
N HIS A 44 2.02 0.80 8.88
CA HIS A 44 3.34 0.73 9.52
C HIS A 44 4.29 1.83 9.05
N ASP A 45 4.01 2.46 7.92
CA ASP A 45 4.82 3.56 7.42
C ASP A 45 4.56 4.89 8.15
N THR A 46 3.38 5.05 8.79
CA THR A 46 2.99 6.30 9.45
C THR A 46 3.55 6.42 10.87
N TYR A 47 3.97 7.63 11.28
CA TYR A 47 4.38 7.90 12.66
C TYR A 47 3.18 7.90 13.62
N TYR A 48 2.13 8.64 13.29
CA TYR A 48 0.86 8.70 14.02
C TYR A 48 -0.18 7.75 13.42
N ARG A 49 -1.15 7.31 14.23
CA ARG A 49 -2.20 6.40 13.76
C ARG A 49 -3.32 7.12 13.01
N ASN A 50 -3.48 8.41 13.26
CA ASN A 50 -4.60 9.21 12.79
C ASN A 50 -4.25 10.16 11.64
N THR A 51 -3.02 10.11 11.11
CA THR A 51 -2.58 10.91 9.94
C THR A 51 -1.44 10.22 9.19
N ASN A 52 -1.34 10.46 7.88
CA ASN A 52 -0.24 10.02 7.02
C ASN A 52 0.85 11.10 6.85
N GLU A 53 0.70 12.26 7.48
CA GLU A 53 1.53 13.45 7.27
C GLU A 53 3.02 13.19 7.53
N ILE A 54 3.34 12.46 8.61
CA ILE A 54 4.71 12.01 8.89
C ILE A 54 4.79 10.51 8.60
N ASN A 55 5.50 10.15 7.56
CA ASN A 55 5.62 8.77 7.12
C ASN A 55 7.04 8.41 6.66
N SER A 56 7.39 7.14 6.77
CA SER A 56 8.72 6.63 6.44
C SER A 56 9.10 6.80 4.97
N LEU A 57 8.13 6.79 4.06
CA LEU A 57 8.40 6.92 2.63
C LEU A 57 8.95 8.32 2.32
N PHE A 58 8.30 9.36 2.82
CA PHE A 58 8.76 10.74 2.59
C PHE A 58 10.09 11.02 3.30
N GLU A 59 10.27 10.53 4.53
CA GLU A 59 11.51 10.73 5.28
C GLU A 59 12.72 10.00 4.66
N LEU A 60 12.53 8.84 4.07
CA LEU A 60 13.62 8.04 3.52
C LEU A 60 13.87 8.29 2.02
N LEU A 61 12.81 8.55 1.26
CA LEU A 61 12.85 8.63 -0.19
C LEU A 61 12.67 10.04 -0.74
N GLY A 62 12.12 10.95 0.06
CA GLY A 62 11.76 12.30 -0.32
C GLY A 62 10.26 12.47 -0.51
N GLY A 63 9.74 13.61 -0.04
CA GLY A 63 8.35 14.00 -0.19
C GLY A 63 8.05 14.67 -1.54
N PRO A 64 6.83 15.20 -1.71
CA PRO A 64 6.44 15.94 -2.91
C PRO A 64 7.41 17.08 -3.23
N GLY A 65 7.93 17.08 -4.46
CA GLY A 65 8.92 18.07 -4.92
C GLY A 65 10.38 17.74 -4.62
N ASP A 66 10.67 16.64 -3.95
CA ASP A 66 12.04 16.13 -3.77
C ASP A 66 12.41 15.23 -4.97
N GLU A 67 13.46 15.59 -5.70
CA GLU A 67 13.92 14.85 -6.89
C GLU A 67 14.99 13.79 -6.56
N LYS A 68 15.15 13.43 -5.30
CA LYS A 68 16.19 12.48 -4.87
C LYS A 68 16.14 11.14 -5.61
N TYR A 69 14.94 10.66 -5.91
CA TYR A 69 14.70 9.43 -6.67
C TYR A 69 13.58 9.66 -7.70
N PRO A 70 13.88 10.22 -8.89
CA PRO A 70 12.84 10.68 -9.83
C PRO A 70 11.97 9.56 -10.41
N ASN A 71 12.43 8.31 -10.32
CA ASN A 71 11.66 7.13 -10.75
C ASN A 71 10.86 6.47 -9.61
N ILE A 72 10.88 7.05 -8.39
CA ILE A 72 10.08 6.56 -7.25
C ILE A 72 9.07 7.64 -6.86
N LYS A 73 7.81 7.27 -6.88
CA LYS A 73 6.68 8.12 -6.49
C LYS A 73 6.04 7.58 -5.22
N CYS A 74 5.85 8.42 -4.22
CA CYS A 74 5.24 8.05 -2.94
C CYS A 74 3.91 8.79 -2.74
N TYR A 75 2.91 8.08 -2.21
CA TYR A 75 1.53 8.57 -2.09
C TYR A 75 1.04 8.44 -0.64
N ASP A 76 0.77 9.56 -0.01
CA ASP A 76 0.21 9.65 1.35
C ASP A 76 -1.28 10.06 1.37
N HIS A 77 -1.82 10.44 0.20
CA HIS A 77 -3.21 10.84 -0.01
C HIS A 77 -3.80 10.14 -1.25
N PRO A 78 -5.14 10.03 -1.34
CA PRO A 78 -5.80 9.38 -2.48
C PRO A 78 -5.55 10.16 -3.77
N CYS A 79 -5.17 9.45 -4.82
CA CYS A 79 -4.99 10.01 -6.16
C CYS A 79 -5.31 8.99 -7.24
N THR A 80 -5.47 9.45 -8.48
CA THR A 80 -5.61 8.59 -9.64
C THR A 80 -4.42 8.79 -10.55
N GLU A 81 -3.71 7.70 -10.84
CA GLU A 81 -2.60 7.66 -11.79
C GLU A 81 -3.01 6.85 -13.02
N GLU A 82 -2.44 7.19 -14.17
CA GLU A 82 -2.67 6.49 -15.42
C GLU A 82 -1.48 5.58 -15.76
N PHE A 83 -1.76 4.31 -16.05
CA PHE A 83 -0.78 3.30 -16.42
C PHE A 83 -1.20 2.70 -17.77
N ASP A 84 -0.46 2.99 -18.83
CA ASP A 84 -0.71 2.50 -20.18
C ASP A 84 -2.17 2.71 -20.65
N GLY A 85 -2.75 3.84 -20.28
CA GLY A 85 -4.14 4.21 -20.62
C GLY A 85 -5.20 3.67 -19.66
N VAL A 86 -4.79 2.98 -18.58
CA VAL A 86 -5.69 2.49 -17.53
C VAL A 86 -5.57 3.36 -16.29
N GLY A 87 -6.68 3.99 -15.88
CA GLY A 87 -6.74 4.75 -14.64
C GLY A 87 -6.78 3.82 -13.42
N ILE A 88 -5.87 4.01 -12.48
CA ILE A 88 -5.84 3.27 -11.21
C ILE A 88 -5.95 4.28 -10.06
N HIS A 89 -6.92 4.10 -9.19
CA HIS A 89 -7.08 4.91 -7.99
C HIS A 89 -6.24 4.34 -6.86
N LEU A 90 -5.23 5.10 -6.43
CA LEU A 90 -4.30 4.72 -5.38
C LEU A 90 -4.83 5.22 -4.03
N LEU A 91 -5.03 4.31 -3.08
CA LEU A 91 -5.52 4.61 -1.73
C LEU A 91 -4.49 4.23 -0.67
N PRO A 92 -3.81 5.21 -0.05
CA PRO A 92 -2.95 4.96 1.11
C PRO A 92 -3.79 4.56 2.33
N TRP A 93 -3.11 4.22 3.44
CA TRP A 93 -3.74 3.91 4.71
C TRP A 93 -4.81 4.95 5.09
N ILE A 94 -6.02 4.47 5.33
CA ILE A 94 -7.16 5.30 5.70
C ILE A 94 -7.18 5.49 7.21
N ASN A 95 -7.32 6.73 7.66
CA ASN A 95 -7.38 7.10 9.07
C ASN A 95 -8.30 8.32 9.27
N GLU A 96 -8.46 8.76 10.52
CA GLU A 96 -9.35 9.88 10.85
C GLU A 96 -8.99 11.17 10.10
N GLY A 97 -7.69 11.44 9.91
CA GLY A 97 -7.21 12.68 9.28
C GLY A 97 -7.45 12.74 7.77
N ASN A 98 -7.60 11.60 7.09
CA ASN A 98 -7.78 11.56 5.65
C ASN A 98 -9.10 10.95 5.17
N TYR A 99 -9.96 10.47 6.07
CA TYR A 99 -11.20 9.78 5.73
C TYR A 99 -12.09 10.55 4.76
N GLU A 100 -12.33 11.84 5.02
CA GLU A 100 -13.16 12.68 4.16
C GLU A 100 -12.55 12.88 2.77
N SER A 101 -11.23 13.03 2.67
CA SER A 101 -10.53 13.15 1.38
C SER A 101 -10.55 11.84 0.60
N VAL A 102 -10.45 10.71 1.29
CA VAL A 102 -10.61 9.36 0.70
C VAL A 102 -12.00 9.19 0.12
N MET A 103 -13.05 9.48 0.91
CA MET A 103 -14.45 9.37 0.43
C MET A 103 -14.70 10.26 -0.78
N ARG A 104 -14.18 11.49 -0.77
CA ARG A 104 -14.27 12.41 -1.92
C ARG A 104 -13.51 11.86 -3.12
N GLY A 105 -12.28 11.35 -2.91
CA GLY A 105 -11.46 10.74 -3.97
C GLY A 105 -12.18 9.58 -4.64
N ILE A 106 -12.75 8.65 -3.86
CA ILE A 106 -13.55 7.53 -4.37
C ILE A 106 -14.73 8.01 -5.20
N GLN A 107 -15.45 9.04 -4.74
CA GLN A 107 -16.60 9.57 -5.47
C GLN A 107 -16.22 10.23 -6.81
N MET A 108 -15.11 10.97 -6.84
CA MET A 108 -14.72 11.80 -7.98
C MET A 108 -13.83 11.10 -9.00
N THR A 109 -13.15 10.01 -8.63
CA THR A 109 -12.28 9.29 -9.57
C THR A 109 -13.07 8.70 -10.74
N TYR A 110 -12.45 8.71 -11.92
CA TYR A 110 -12.95 8.02 -13.10
C TYR A 110 -12.43 6.57 -13.23
N ALA A 111 -11.52 6.16 -12.35
CA ALA A 111 -10.90 4.85 -12.39
C ALA A 111 -11.87 3.75 -11.97
N ASP A 112 -11.84 2.63 -12.68
CA ASP A 112 -12.59 1.41 -12.36
C ASP A 112 -11.78 0.44 -11.51
N ILE A 113 -10.47 0.70 -11.33
CA ILE A 113 -9.56 -0.12 -10.55
C ILE A 113 -9.06 0.70 -9.36
N CYS A 114 -9.06 0.08 -8.19
CA CYS A 114 -8.46 0.62 -6.98
C CYS A 114 -7.28 -0.25 -6.53
N MET A 115 -6.19 0.38 -6.14
CA MET A 115 -5.06 -0.28 -5.49
C MET A 115 -4.74 0.44 -4.18
N GLY A 116 -4.77 -0.26 -3.04
CA GLY A 116 -4.68 0.39 -1.75
C GLY A 116 -3.99 -0.39 -0.65
N HIS A 117 -3.88 0.24 0.52
CA HIS A 117 -3.49 -0.39 1.77
C HIS A 117 -4.67 -0.31 2.73
N LEU A 118 -5.56 -1.32 2.67
CA LEU A 118 -6.91 -1.22 3.20
C LEU A 118 -7.15 -2.25 4.30
N GLU A 119 -7.87 -1.84 5.34
CA GLU A 119 -8.44 -2.74 6.36
C GLU A 119 -9.93 -2.90 6.09
N VAL A 120 -10.33 -4.02 5.46
CA VAL A 120 -11.72 -4.27 5.05
C VAL A 120 -12.32 -5.38 5.89
N ASN A 121 -13.54 -5.12 6.38
CA ASN A 121 -14.29 -6.07 7.19
C ASN A 121 -14.60 -7.38 6.45
N GLY A 122 -14.53 -8.50 7.17
CA GLY A 122 -14.91 -9.83 6.68
C GLY A 122 -13.83 -10.57 5.88
N PHE A 123 -12.61 -10.02 5.75
CA PHE A 123 -11.47 -10.74 5.19
C PHE A 123 -10.61 -11.38 6.28
N GLU A 124 -9.97 -12.49 5.93
CA GLU A 124 -9.09 -13.23 6.82
C GLU A 124 -7.72 -12.53 6.93
N MET A 125 -7.40 -12.08 8.15
CA MET A 125 -6.14 -11.40 8.46
C MET A 125 -4.97 -12.40 8.56
N HIS A 126 -5.22 -13.52 9.23
CA HIS A 126 -4.35 -14.70 9.38
C HIS A 126 -5.21 -15.91 9.73
N ALA A 127 -4.64 -17.12 9.67
CA ALA A 127 -5.37 -18.38 9.75
C ALA A 127 -6.46 -18.39 10.85
N GLY A 128 -7.72 -18.44 10.41
CA GLY A 128 -8.91 -18.50 11.27
C GLY A 128 -9.34 -17.19 11.93
N HIS A 129 -8.68 -16.06 11.65
CA HIS A 129 -9.02 -14.76 12.24
C HIS A 129 -9.47 -13.77 11.16
N PHE A 130 -10.71 -13.34 11.27
CA PHE A 130 -11.31 -12.39 10.34
C PHE A 130 -11.32 -10.98 10.90
N CYS A 131 -11.16 -9.99 10.02
CA CYS A 131 -11.29 -8.59 10.37
C CYS A 131 -12.76 -8.26 10.67
N GLU A 132 -13.04 -7.77 11.87
CA GLU A 132 -14.38 -7.34 12.30
C GLU A 132 -14.50 -5.82 12.43
N GLY A 133 -13.36 -5.09 12.48
CA GLY A 133 -13.29 -3.65 12.74
C GLY A 133 -12.97 -2.78 11.54
N GLY A 134 -12.78 -3.39 10.36
CA GLY A 134 -12.39 -2.67 9.14
C GLY A 134 -13.53 -1.90 8.47
N TYR A 135 -13.20 -1.22 7.37
CA TYR A 135 -14.18 -0.52 6.54
C TYR A 135 -15.14 -1.50 5.86
N PRO A 136 -16.41 -1.11 5.65
CA PRO A 136 -17.38 -1.95 4.95
C PRO A 136 -16.99 -2.11 3.47
N LYS A 137 -17.22 -3.28 2.90
CA LYS A 137 -16.93 -3.59 1.48
C LYS A 137 -17.66 -2.65 0.53
N GLU A 138 -18.84 -2.20 0.91
CA GLU A 138 -19.70 -1.29 0.16
C GLU A 138 -19.03 0.05 -0.14
N MET A 139 -18.05 0.45 0.67
CA MET A 139 -17.25 1.65 0.43
C MET A 139 -16.52 1.61 -0.91
N PHE A 140 -16.14 0.42 -1.36
CA PHE A 140 -15.32 0.21 -2.55
C PHE A 140 -16.13 -0.28 -3.77
N ARG A 141 -17.45 -0.42 -3.66
CA ARG A 141 -18.31 -0.98 -4.72
C ARG A 141 -18.34 -0.20 -6.04
N LYS A 142 -17.80 1.02 -6.05
CA LYS A 142 -17.66 1.82 -7.27
C LYS A 142 -16.65 1.22 -8.23
N PHE A 143 -15.61 0.58 -7.71
CA PHE A 143 -14.57 -0.02 -8.50
C PHE A 143 -14.98 -1.39 -8.99
N ASP A 144 -14.61 -1.77 -10.21
CA ASP A 144 -14.81 -3.12 -10.73
C ASP A 144 -13.89 -4.12 -10.04
N THR A 145 -12.70 -3.67 -9.66
CA THR A 145 -11.70 -4.49 -8.98
C THR A 145 -10.87 -3.67 -7.99
N VAL A 146 -10.65 -4.26 -6.81
CA VAL A 146 -9.82 -3.68 -5.76
C VAL A 146 -8.68 -4.63 -5.40
N PHE A 147 -7.44 -4.18 -5.53
CA PHE A 147 -6.26 -4.89 -5.03
C PHE A 147 -5.74 -4.19 -3.79
N THR A 148 -5.41 -4.96 -2.76
CA THR A 148 -4.96 -4.36 -1.50
C THR A 148 -3.85 -5.14 -0.81
N GLY A 149 -2.97 -4.39 -0.11
CA GLY A 149 -2.05 -4.90 0.89
C GLY A 149 -2.71 -4.99 2.27
N HIS A 150 -1.93 -4.85 3.32
CA HIS A 150 -2.26 -4.88 4.74
C HIS A 150 -2.35 -6.29 5.33
N PHE A 151 -3.27 -7.15 4.90
CA PHE A 151 -3.30 -8.52 5.40
C PHE A 151 -2.25 -9.39 4.70
N HIS A 152 -1.49 -10.16 5.50
CA HIS A 152 -0.40 -10.98 4.98
C HIS A 152 -0.89 -12.20 4.22
N LYS A 153 -2.10 -12.66 4.51
CA LYS A 153 -2.73 -13.79 3.85
C LYS A 153 -3.37 -13.36 2.53
N LYS A 154 -3.14 -14.14 1.47
CA LYS A 154 -3.86 -13.98 0.22
C LYS A 154 -5.31 -14.43 0.40
N SER A 155 -6.26 -13.56 0.08
CA SER A 155 -7.69 -13.85 0.13
C SER A 155 -8.46 -12.92 -0.80
N ASP A 156 -9.62 -13.35 -1.29
CA ASP A 156 -10.49 -12.52 -2.12
C ASP A 156 -11.96 -12.93 -1.98
N ASP A 157 -12.87 -12.09 -2.49
CA ASP A 157 -14.28 -12.38 -2.63
C ASP A 157 -14.79 -12.21 -4.07
N GLY A 158 -13.85 -12.15 -5.04
CA GLY A 158 -14.14 -11.93 -6.46
C GLY A 158 -14.22 -10.45 -6.87
N HIS A 159 -14.18 -9.52 -5.90
CA HIS A 159 -14.19 -8.08 -6.12
C HIS A 159 -12.96 -7.41 -5.44
N ILE A 160 -12.71 -7.74 -4.18
CA ILE A 160 -11.58 -7.24 -3.39
C ILE A 160 -10.55 -8.37 -3.23
N TYR A 161 -9.31 -8.10 -3.60
CA TYR A 161 -8.19 -9.04 -3.60
C TYR A 161 -7.09 -8.58 -2.67
N TYR A 162 -6.94 -9.25 -1.52
CA TYR A 162 -5.73 -9.14 -0.69
C TYR A 162 -4.61 -9.94 -1.32
N LEU A 163 -3.53 -9.27 -1.72
CA LEU A 163 -2.44 -9.91 -2.45
C LEU A 163 -1.50 -10.70 -1.54
N GLY A 164 -1.57 -10.46 -0.24
CA GLY A 164 -0.65 -11.03 0.73
C GLY A 164 0.75 -10.40 0.66
N ASN A 165 1.65 -10.86 1.49
CA ASN A 165 3.05 -10.43 1.49
C ASN A 165 3.91 -11.26 0.52
N THR A 166 5.08 -10.73 0.17
CA THR A 166 5.96 -11.32 -0.86
C THR A 166 6.76 -12.51 -0.37
N TYR A 167 6.94 -12.67 0.93
CA TYR A 167 7.63 -13.79 1.59
C TYR A 167 7.05 -14.02 2.99
N GLN A 168 7.35 -15.18 3.60
CA GLN A 168 6.90 -15.49 4.95
C GLN A 168 7.66 -14.63 5.96
N MET A 169 6.97 -13.73 6.66
CA MET A 169 7.54 -12.78 7.61
C MET A 169 7.44 -13.27 9.05
N THR A 170 6.37 -14.01 9.36
CA THR A 170 6.04 -14.48 10.70
C THR A 170 5.65 -15.96 10.69
N TRP A 171 5.57 -16.59 11.86
CA TRP A 171 5.10 -17.97 11.97
C TRP A 171 3.65 -18.16 11.51
N SER A 172 2.83 -17.11 11.54
CA SER A 172 1.46 -17.17 10.99
C SER A 172 1.42 -17.29 9.46
N ASP A 173 2.51 -16.97 8.78
CA ASP A 173 2.65 -17.11 7.33
C ASP A 173 3.14 -18.53 6.90
N HIS A 174 3.34 -19.43 7.86
CA HIS A 174 3.89 -20.76 7.59
C HIS A 174 2.99 -21.56 6.63
N ASN A 175 3.58 -22.15 5.60
CA ASN A 175 2.92 -22.91 4.53
C ASN A 175 1.96 -22.10 3.64
N GLU A 176 1.97 -20.77 3.71
CA GLU A 176 1.21 -19.93 2.77
C GLU A 176 2.03 -19.67 1.51
N THR A 177 1.36 -19.68 0.36
CA THR A 177 1.96 -19.26 -0.91
C THR A 177 2.15 -17.76 -0.93
N LYS A 178 3.39 -17.32 -1.09
CA LYS A 178 3.79 -15.91 -1.12
C LYS A 178 4.37 -15.56 -2.49
N GLY A 179 4.39 -14.27 -2.83
CA GLY A 179 4.96 -13.82 -4.10
C GLY A 179 4.52 -12.40 -4.46
N PHE A 180 4.72 -12.07 -5.72
CA PHE A 180 4.21 -10.85 -6.33
C PHE A 180 3.19 -11.20 -7.41
N HIS A 181 2.39 -10.22 -7.80
CA HIS A 181 1.35 -10.38 -8.82
C HIS A 181 1.73 -9.61 -10.08
N ILE A 182 1.44 -10.19 -11.22
CA ILE A 182 1.48 -9.51 -12.51
C ILE A 182 0.03 -9.15 -12.83
N PHE A 183 -0.21 -7.88 -13.08
CA PHE A 183 -1.48 -7.35 -13.53
C PHE A 183 -1.33 -7.01 -15.02
N ASP A 184 -2.12 -7.67 -15.87
CA ASP A 184 -2.05 -7.58 -17.33
C ASP A 184 -3.46 -7.33 -17.89
#